data_53065975d77f65342c6cc70f47d565a2
#
_entry.id   53065975d77f65342c6cc70f47d565a2
#
_cell.length_a   1.000
_cell.length_b   1.000
_cell.length_c   1.000
_cell.angle_alpha   90.00
_cell.angle_beta   90.00
_cell.angle_gamma   90.00
#
_symmetry.space_group_name_H-M   'P 1'
#
loop_
_entity.id
_entity.type
_entity.pdbx_description
1 polymer ?
#
loop_
_entity_poly.entity_id
_entity_poly.type
_entity_poly.pdbx_seq_one_letter_code
_entity_poly.pdbx_strand_id
1 'polypeptide(L)'
;MQPQKTFSSLLFSSLLFSSAAQAASEDGSRSPYYVQADLAYAAERITHDYPQATGANNTSTVSDYFRNIRAHSIHPRVSVGYDFGGWRIAADYARYRKWNNNKYSVNTKNVQKNDNGNRQDLKTENQENGTFHAVSSLGLSAIYDFKLNDKFDKFKPYIGVRVAYGHVRHSIDSTKKTTNVVTVAGAANTAPTIYYAPETQNAYHESHSIRRLGLGVIAGVGFDITPKLTLDTGYRYHNWG
;
A
#
# COMPACT_ATOMS: atom_id res chain seq x y z
N MET A 1 8.92 -19.63 -21.53
CA MET A 1 7.71 -18.80 -21.36
C MET A 1 7.84 -18.15 -20.01
N GLN A 2 8.15 -16.85 -19.97
CA GLN A 2 8.13 -16.10 -18.69
C GLN A 2 6.66 -15.91 -18.28
N PRO A 3 6.27 -16.24 -17.05
CA PRO A 3 4.92 -15.94 -16.58
C PRO A 3 4.75 -14.42 -16.56
N GLN A 4 3.70 -13.94 -17.22
CA GLN A 4 3.29 -12.54 -17.12
C GLN A 4 2.99 -12.25 -15.66
N LYS A 5 3.78 -11.37 -15.06
CA LYS A 5 3.57 -10.89 -13.70
C LYS A 5 2.39 -9.93 -13.72
N THR A 6 1.21 -10.43 -13.41
CA THR A 6 0.00 -9.63 -13.25
C THR A 6 0.02 -8.97 -11.88
N PHE A 7 0.27 -7.67 -11.87
CA PHE A 7 -0.02 -6.84 -10.71
C PHE A 7 -1.52 -6.57 -10.67
N SER A 8 -2.24 -7.21 -9.78
CA SER A 8 -3.66 -6.94 -9.61
C SER A 8 -3.86 -5.81 -8.59
N SER A 9 -4.47 -4.76 -9.07
CA SER A 9 -5.12 -3.63 -8.39
C SER A 9 -4.54 -3.12 -7.06
N LEU A 10 -3.88 -1.97 -7.13
CA LEU A 10 -3.69 -1.08 -6.00
C LEU A 10 -4.98 -0.26 -5.81
N LEU A 11 -5.74 -0.52 -4.76
CA LEU A 11 -6.96 0.21 -4.44
C LEU A 11 -6.64 1.22 -3.34
N PHE A 12 -6.80 2.51 -3.65
CA PHE A 12 -6.71 3.58 -2.67
C PHE A 12 -8.10 4.14 -2.39
N SER A 13 -8.54 4.05 -1.17
CA SER A 13 -9.65 4.85 -0.69
C SER A 13 -9.11 5.87 0.31
N SER A 14 -9.35 7.14 0.07
CA SER A 14 -8.83 8.20 0.94
C SER A 14 -9.95 9.11 1.42
N LEU A 15 -9.94 9.41 2.71
CA LEU A 15 -10.69 10.52 3.27
C LEU A 15 -9.82 11.76 3.12
N LEU A 16 -10.34 12.77 2.44
CA LEU A 16 -9.63 14.00 2.13
C LEU A 16 -10.03 15.09 3.13
N PHE A 17 -9.04 15.73 3.71
CA PHE A 17 -9.20 17.05 4.32
C PHE A 17 -8.34 18.00 3.51
N SER A 18 -8.95 18.96 2.84
CA SER A 18 -8.24 19.86 1.97
C SER A 18 -8.69 21.30 2.14
N SER A 19 -7.78 22.23 1.93
CA SER A 19 -8.07 23.64 1.80
C SER A 19 -7.72 24.10 0.39
N ALA A 20 -8.68 24.72 -0.30
CA ALA A 20 -8.43 25.37 -1.55
C ALA A 20 -8.37 26.88 -1.34
N ALA A 21 -7.27 27.49 -1.78
CA ALA A 21 -7.11 28.93 -1.80
C ALA A 21 -7.20 29.43 -3.23
N GLN A 22 -8.09 30.42 -3.47
CA GLN A 22 -8.18 31.10 -4.76
C GLN A 22 -7.32 32.36 -4.76
N ALA A 23 -6.60 32.59 -5.84
CA ALA A 23 -5.88 33.83 -6.03
C ALA A 23 -6.88 35.03 -6.10
N ALA A 24 -6.50 36.16 -5.55
CA ALA A 24 -7.28 37.39 -5.73
C ALA A 24 -7.01 37.93 -7.13
N SER A 25 -8.06 38.28 -7.90
CA SER A 25 -7.88 39.16 -9.02
C SER A 25 -7.88 40.61 -8.54
N GLU A 26 -7.18 41.51 -9.26
CA GLU A 26 -7.07 42.94 -8.91
C GLU A 26 -8.46 43.65 -8.88
N ASP A 27 -9.44 43.06 -9.53
CA ASP A 27 -10.82 43.61 -9.66
C ASP A 27 -11.78 43.11 -8.55
N GLY A 28 -11.27 42.47 -7.50
CA GLY A 28 -12.10 41.94 -6.40
C GLY A 28 -12.99 40.75 -6.78
N SER A 29 -13.01 40.35 -8.07
CA SER A 29 -13.70 39.16 -8.55
C SER A 29 -12.94 37.88 -8.16
N ARG A 30 -13.64 36.78 -8.04
CA ARG A 30 -13.04 35.46 -7.77
C ARG A 30 -12.15 35.07 -8.96
N SER A 31 -10.87 34.86 -8.71
CA SER A 31 -9.99 34.30 -9.74
C SER A 31 -10.46 32.89 -10.12
N PRO A 32 -10.50 32.54 -11.41
CA PRO A 32 -10.79 31.18 -11.81
C PRO A 32 -9.69 30.18 -11.46
N TYR A 33 -8.47 30.67 -11.15
CA TYR A 33 -7.36 29.81 -10.74
C TYR A 33 -7.40 29.56 -9.25
N TYR A 34 -7.12 28.32 -8.86
CA TYR A 34 -7.02 27.95 -7.46
C TYR A 34 -5.84 27.01 -7.20
N VAL A 35 -5.37 27.04 -5.96
CA VAL A 35 -4.36 26.11 -5.42
C VAL A 35 -5.02 25.36 -4.28
N GLN A 36 -4.80 24.06 -4.21
CA GLN A 36 -5.37 23.19 -3.18
C GLN A 36 -4.25 22.35 -2.56
N ALA A 37 -4.28 22.25 -1.24
CA ALA A 37 -3.43 21.34 -0.47
C ALA A 37 -4.30 20.36 0.27
N ASP A 38 -4.00 19.07 0.14
CA ASP A 38 -4.77 18.00 0.74
C ASP A 38 -3.90 17.16 1.65
N LEU A 39 -4.53 16.64 2.69
CA LEU A 39 -4.02 15.57 3.51
C LEU A 39 -5.01 14.41 3.44
N ALA A 40 -4.59 13.31 2.82
CA ALA A 40 -5.44 12.15 2.63
C ALA A 40 -5.05 11.02 3.59
N TYR A 41 -6.02 10.49 4.32
CA TYR A 41 -5.87 9.19 4.99
C TYR A 41 -6.29 8.10 4.00
N ALA A 42 -5.35 7.26 3.60
CA ALA A 42 -5.58 6.23 2.59
C ALA A 42 -5.54 4.83 3.18
N ALA A 43 -6.51 4.01 2.80
CA ALA A 43 -6.47 2.55 2.93
C ALA A 43 -5.99 1.96 1.61
N GLU A 44 -4.90 1.21 1.67
CA GLU A 44 -4.23 0.65 0.51
C GLU A 44 -4.37 -0.87 0.52
N ARG A 45 -4.70 -1.44 -0.61
CA ARG A 45 -4.67 -2.88 -0.82
C ARG A 45 -3.74 -3.20 -1.98
N ILE A 46 -2.71 -4.00 -1.70
CA ILE A 46 -1.71 -4.43 -2.67
C ILE A 46 -1.84 -5.93 -2.83
N THR A 47 -2.07 -6.40 -4.04
CA THR A 47 -2.04 -7.83 -4.37
C THR A 47 -0.86 -8.11 -5.29
N HIS A 48 -0.10 -9.14 -5.00
CA HIS A 48 1.04 -9.56 -5.81
C HIS A 48 1.19 -11.08 -5.79
N ASP A 49 1.37 -11.68 -6.98
CA ASP A 49 1.58 -13.10 -7.11
C ASP A 49 3.06 -13.43 -7.01
N TYR A 50 3.46 -13.92 -5.84
CA TYR A 50 4.79 -14.51 -5.66
C TYR A 50 4.80 -15.98 -6.09
N PRO A 51 5.97 -16.51 -6.48
CA PRO A 51 6.09 -17.92 -6.82
C PRO A 51 5.59 -18.81 -5.69
N GLN A 52 4.74 -19.77 -6.02
CA GLN A 52 4.30 -20.79 -5.08
C GLN A 52 5.34 -21.91 -4.98
N ALA A 53 5.40 -22.59 -3.84
CA ALA A 53 6.16 -23.81 -3.69
C ALA A 53 5.50 -24.90 -4.56
N THR A 54 6.21 -25.35 -5.59
CA THR A 54 5.76 -26.44 -6.47
C THR A 54 6.73 -27.60 -6.33
N GLY A 55 6.24 -28.72 -5.75
CA GLY A 55 7.02 -29.95 -5.58
C GLY A 55 7.93 -30.00 -4.34
N ALA A 56 8.54 -31.15 -4.11
CA ALA A 56 9.30 -31.46 -2.88
C ALA A 56 10.55 -30.57 -2.68
N ASN A 57 11.10 -30.03 -3.75
CA ASN A 57 12.34 -29.25 -3.74
C ASN A 57 12.15 -27.75 -4.04
N ASN A 58 10.95 -27.31 -4.33
CA ASN A 58 10.70 -25.90 -4.67
C ASN A 58 10.00 -25.21 -3.49
N THR A 59 10.78 -24.57 -2.67
CA THR A 59 10.30 -23.89 -1.48
C THR A 59 10.20 -22.40 -1.76
N SER A 60 8.96 -21.91 -1.98
CA SER A 60 8.71 -20.49 -1.84
C SER A 60 9.02 -20.07 -0.42
N THR A 61 9.84 -19.05 -0.27
CA THR A 61 10.17 -18.46 1.02
C THR A 61 9.21 -17.36 1.41
N VAL A 62 8.36 -16.91 0.47
CA VAL A 62 7.42 -15.80 0.66
C VAL A 62 6.08 -16.33 1.15
N SER A 63 5.62 -15.81 2.28
CA SER A 63 4.34 -16.19 2.88
C SER A 63 3.15 -15.55 2.15
N ASP A 64 1.97 -16.17 2.31
CA ASP A 64 0.70 -15.64 1.77
C ASP A 64 0.34 -14.26 2.30
N TYR A 65 0.93 -13.84 3.42
CA TYR A 65 0.78 -12.50 3.96
C TYR A 65 1.17 -11.43 2.93
N PHE A 66 2.27 -11.62 2.20
CA PHE A 66 2.75 -10.66 1.20
C PHE A 66 1.98 -10.69 -0.12
N ARG A 67 1.07 -11.65 -0.30
CA ARG A 67 0.20 -11.72 -1.49
C ARG A 67 -0.97 -10.74 -1.43
N ASN A 68 -1.41 -10.37 -0.23
CA ASN A 68 -2.55 -9.49 -0.06
C ASN A 68 -2.31 -8.57 1.15
N ILE A 69 -1.63 -7.47 0.88
CA ILE A 69 -1.24 -6.51 1.89
C ILE A 69 -2.30 -5.43 2.02
N ARG A 70 -2.66 -5.11 3.24
CA ARG A 70 -3.48 -3.94 3.57
C ARG A 70 -2.64 -2.99 4.41
N ALA A 71 -2.53 -1.76 3.96
CA ALA A 71 -1.81 -0.72 4.65
C ALA A 71 -2.67 0.54 4.78
N HIS A 72 -2.34 1.35 5.77
CA HIS A 72 -2.95 2.65 5.96
C HIS A 72 -1.84 3.69 6.03
N SER A 73 -2.04 4.80 5.35
CA SER A 73 -1.04 5.87 5.33
C SER A 73 -1.66 7.24 5.13
N ILE A 74 -0.90 8.27 5.47
CA ILE A 74 -1.29 9.65 5.24
C ILE A 74 -0.44 10.18 4.09
N HIS A 75 -1.11 10.77 3.09
CA HIS A 75 -0.48 11.29 1.89
C HIS A 75 -0.75 12.78 1.73
N PRO A 76 0.30 13.61 1.68
CA PRO A 76 0.17 14.98 1.22
C PRO A 76 -0.01 15.02 -0.30
N ARG A 77 -0.86 15.93 -0.74
CA ARG A 77 -1.07 16.25 -2.14
C ARG A 77 -1.22 17.76 -2.31
N VAL A 78 -0.70 18.25 -3.41
CA VAL A 78 -0.92 19.63 -3.87
C VAL A 78 -1.50 19.60 -5.27
N SER A 79 -2.40 20.53 -5.56
CA SER A 79 -2.99 20.67 -6.87
C SER A 79 -3.17 22.14 -7.24
N VAL A 80 -3.15 22.38 -8.54
CA VAL A 80 -3.49 23.65 -9.15
C VAL A 80 -4.61 23.42 -10.14
N GLY A 81 -5.57 24.31 -10.20
CA GLY A 81 -6.73 24.12 -11.05
C GLY A 81 -7.34 25.40 -11.57
N TYR A 82 -8.28 25.19 -12.47
CA TYR A 82 -9.10 26.22 -13.09
C TYR A 82 -10.58 25.89 -12.92
N ASP A 83 -11.34 26.86 -12.46
CA ASP A 83 -12.78 26.77 -12.21
C ASP A 83 -13.53 27.52 -13.32
N PHE A 84 -14.34 26.78 -14.08
CA PHE A 84 -15.20 27.30 -15.15
C PHE A 84 -16.61 27.72 -14.67
N GLY A 85 -16.81 27.76 -13.32
CA GLY A 85 -18.11 28.13 -12.73
C GLY A 85 -19.11 26.98 -12.53
N GLY A 86 -18.66 25.76 -12.60
CA GLY A 86 -19.46 24.53 -12.40
C GLY A 86 -18.68 23.28 -12.76
N TRP A 87 -17.63 23.46 -13.56
CA TRP A 87 -16.63 22.45 -13.84
C TRP A 87 -15.27 22.96 -13.43
N ARG A 88 -14.49 22.08 -12.83
CA ARG A 88 -13.09 22.35 -12.47
C ARG A 88 -12.17 21.36 -13.16
N ILE A 89 -11.04 21.83 -13.64
CA ILE A 89 -9.94 20.97 -14.08
C ILE A 89 -8.77 21.23 -13.14
N ALA A 90 -8.15 20.18 -12.64
CA ALA A 90 -7.01 20.28 -11.73
C ALA A 90 -5.89 19.33 -12.14
N ALA A 91 -4.67 19.84 -12.05
CA ALA A 91 -3.45 19.02 -12.08
C ALA A 91 -2.95 18.86 -10.65
N ASP A 92 -2.59 17.65 -10.26
CA ASP A 92 -2.16 17.35 -8.91
C ASP A 92 -0.87 16.52 -8.86
N TYR A 93 -0.12 16.73 -7.79
CA TYR A 93 1.01 15.90 -7.42
C TYR A 93 0.78 15.35 -6.01
N ALA A 94 0.87 14.03 -5.87
CA ALA A 94 0.78 13.35 -4.60
C ALA A 94 2.05 12.57 -4.30
N ARG A 95 2.48 12.62 -3.04
CA ARG A 95 3.59 11.81 -2.54
C ARG A 95 3.05 10.80 -1.53
N TYR A 96 3.45 9.54 -1.69
CA TYR A 96 2.97 8.44 -0.86
C TYR A 96 4.03 8.04 0.16
N ARG A 97 3.58 7.63 1.34
CA ARG A 97 4.48 7.18 2.39
C ARG A 97 4.97 5.76 2.07
N LYS A 98 6.25 5.53 2.32
CA LYS A 98 6.85 4.20 2.24
C LYS A 98 6.26 3.31 3.33
N TRP A 99 5.84 2.12 2.94
CA TRP A 99 5.39 1.09 3.85
C TRP A 99 6.46 0.00 3.96
N ASN A 100 6.85 -0.34 5.19
CA ASN A 100 7.78 -1.41 5.47
C ASN A 100 7.07 -2.44 6.33
N ASN A 101 7.22 -3.70 5.99
CA ASN A 101 6.74 -4.79 6.80
C ASN A 101 7.80 -5.86 6.97
N ASN A 102 8.11 -6.17 8.21
CA ASN A 102 9.04 -7.21 8.57
C ASN A 102 8.27 -8.28 9.33
N LYS A 103 8.37 -9.51 8.88
CA LYS A 103 7.74 -10.66 9.51
C LYS A 103 8.80 -11.67 9.84
N TYR A 104 8.85 -12.08 11.09
CA TYR A 104 9.68 -13.17 11.57
C TYR A 104 8.80 -14.23 12.20
N SER A 105 9.01 -15.48 11.85
CA SER A 105 8.30 -16.61 12.43
C SER A 105 9.21 -17.81 12.60
N VAL A 106 9.02 -18.51 13.70
CA VAL A 106 9.71 -19.76 14.00
C VAL A 106 8.65 -20.85 14.18
N ASN A 107 8.82 -21.94 13.47
CA ASN A 107 7.96 -23.11 13.60
C ASN A 107 8.83 -24.34 13.87
N THR A 108 8.45 -25.14 14.86
CA THR A 108 9.11 -26.37 15.18
C THR A 108 8.10 -27.53 15.03
N LYS A 109 8.38 -28.44 14.11
CA LYS A 109 7.55 -29.61 13.84
C LYS A 109 8.29 -30.86 14.32
N ASN A 110 7.64 -31.68 15.16
CA ASN A 110 8.15 -32.98 15.50
C ASN A 110 8.08 -33.87 14.27
N VAL A 111 9.20 -34.44 13.88
CA VAL A 111 9.31 -35.32 12.71
C VAL A 111 9.30 -36.78 13.15
N GLN A 112 10.03 -37.11 14.26
CA GLN A 112 10.14 -38.45 14.73
C GLN A 112 10.37 -38.46 16.24
N LYS A 113 9.75 -39.40 16.95
CA LYS A 113 9.97 -39.67 18.36
C LYS A 113 10.07 -41.17 18.55
N ASN A 114 11.16 -41.65 19.17
CA ASN A 114 11.37 -43.06 19.46
C ASN A 114 11.02 -43.36 20.92
N ASP A 115 10.69 -44.65 21.21
CA ASP A 115 10.31 -45.11 22.54
C ASP A 115 11.41 -44.89 23.60
N ASN A 116 12.66 -44.77 23.15
CA ASN A 116 13.82 -44.46 24.02
C ASN A 116 13.94 -42.97 24.37
N GLY A 117 12.96 -42.15 24.07
CA GLY A 117 12.97 -40.73 24.38
C GLY A 117 13.77 -39.85 23.41
N ASN A 118 14.38 -40.43 22.37
CA ASN A 118 15.04 -39.65 21.31
C ASN A 118 14.00 -38.96 20.46
N ARG A 119 14.26 -37.70 20.15
CA ARG A 119 13.33 -36.85 19.39
C ARG A 119 14.06 -36.15 18.25
N GLN A 120 13.46 -36.11 17.12
CA GLN A 120 13.89 -35.30 15.97
C GLN A 120 12.84 -34.25 15.65
N ASP A 121 13.26 -33.00 15.67
CA ASP A 121 12.43 -31.83 15.32
C ASP A 121 12.98 -31.10 14.12
N LEU A 122 12.11 -30.65 13.28
CA LEU A 122 12.43 -29.76 12.16
C LEU A 122 12.10 -28.33 12.59
N LYS A 123 13.13 -27.52 12.83
CA LYS A 123 12.99 -26.10 13.13
C LYS A 123 13.06 -25.30 11.83
N THR A 124 12.04 -24.50 11.56
CA THR A 124 11.98 -23.61 10.40
C THR A 124 11.88 -22.17 10.88
N GLU A 125 12.84 -21.36 10.50
CA GLU A 125 12.86 -19.91 10.75
C GLU A 125 12.62 -19.19 9.43
N ASN A 126 11.61 -18.32 9.38
CA ASN A 126 11.32 -17.48 8.23
C ASN A 126 11.49 -16.02 8.63
N GLN A 127 12.26 -15.30 7.84
CA GLN A 127 12.39 -13.85 7.94
C GLN A 127 12.02 -13.22 6.60
N GLU A 128 11.07 -12.31 6.63
CA GLU A 128 10.55 -11.64 5.45
C GLU A 128 10.56 -10.13 5.69
N ASN A 129 11.26 -9.41 4.83
CA ASN A 129 11.34 -7.95 4.87
C ASN A 129 10.75 -7.41 3.57
N GLY A 130 9.56 -6.83 3.65
CA GLY A 130 8.85 -6.28 2.51
C GLY A 130 8.78 -4.76 2.55
N THR A 131 9.01 -4.13 1.43
CA THR A 131 8.84 -2.71 1.23
C THR A 131 7.92 -2.48 0.04
N PHE A 132 6.83 -1.76 0.26
CA PHE A 132 5.91 -1.35 -0.79
C PHE A 132 5.64 0.14 -0.68
N HIS A 133 5.66 0.84 -1.79
CA HIS A 133 5.15 2.19 -1.85
C HIS A 133 4.84 2.63 -3.28
N ALA A 134 3.74 3.32 -3.45
CA ALA A 134 3.61 4.24 -4.55
C ALA A 134 4.48 5.45 -4.18
N VAL A 135 5.49 5.75 -4.96
CA VAL A 135 6.46 6.81 -4.63
C VAL A 135 5.81 8.17 -4.79
N SER A 136 5.15 8.38 -5.93
CA SER A 136 4.47 9.62 -6.29
C SER A 136 3.49 9.40 -7.43
N SER A 137 2.55 10.31 -7.60
CA SER A 137 1.70 10.37 -8.79
C SER A 137 1.51 11.80 -9.26
N LEU A 138 1.45 11.95 -10.58
CA LEU A 138 0.95 13.14 -11.26
C LEU A 138 -0.44 12.81 -11.79
N GLY A 139 -1.42 13.67 -11.53
CA GLY A 139 -2.81 13.44 -11.93
C GLY A 139 -3.45 14.64 -12.59
N LEU A 140 -4.45 14.33 -13.41
CA LEU A 140 -5.39 15.29 -13.96
C LEU A 140 -6.79 14.89 -13.55
N SER A 141 -7.56 15.83 -13.03
CA SER A 141 -8.92 15.62 -12.57
C SER A 141 -9.89 16.55 -13.31
N ALA A 142 -11.05 16.01 -13.66
CA ALA A 142 -12.21 16.80 -14.08
C ALA A 142 -13.30 16.64 -13.02
N ILE A 143 -13.77 17.73 -12.47
CA ILE A 143 -14.66 17.78 -11.31
C ILE A 143 -15.87 18.62 -11.67
N TYR A 144 -17.04 18.14 -11.31
CA TYR A 144 -18.31 18.86 -11.45
C TYR A 144 -18.84 19.26 -10.08
N ASP A 145 -19.11 20.54 -9.89
CA ASP A 145 -19.66 21.13 -8.67
C ASP A 145 -21.17 21.32 -8.83
N PHE A 146 -21.93 20.70 -7.92
CA PHE A 146 -23.38 20.87 -7.91
C PHE A 146 -23.76 22.19 -7.25
N LYS A 147 -24.56 23.00 -7.94
CA LYS A 147 -25.13 24.20 -7.38
C LYS A 147 -26.35 23.82 -6.56
N LEU A 148 -26.32 24.14 -5.28
CA LEU A 148 -27.48 24.01 -4.39
C LEU A 148 -28.28 25.32 -4.38
N ASN A 149 -29.49 25.27 -3.78
CA ASN A 149 -30.32 26.46 -3.60
C ASN A 149 -29.62 27.50 -2.70
N ASP A 150 -29.98 28.75 -2.83
CA ASP A 150 -29.39 29.93 -2.14
C ASP A 150 -29.22 29.78 -0.62
N LYS A 151 -30.06 28.93 0.02
CA LYS A 151 -29.94 28.65 1.46
C LYS A 151 -28.69 27.82 1.81
N PHE A 152 -28.10 27.12 0.85
CA PHE A 152 -26.97 26.22 1.00
C PHE A 152 -25.79 26.57 0.07
N ASP A 153 -25.70 27.82 -0.32
CA ASP A 153 -24.70 28.36 -1.26
C ASP A 153 -23.23 28.09 -0.82
N LYS A 154 -23.02 27.98 0.51
CA LYS A 154 -21.70 27.68 1.10
C LYS A 154 -21.29 26.22 0.94
N PHE A 155 -22.25 25.32 0.69
CA PHE A 155 -21.97 23.90 0.49
C PHE A 155 -21.90 23.59 -1.00
N LYS A 156 -20.79 23.02 -1.43
CA LYS A 156 -20.52 22.68 -2.82
C LYS A 156 -20.23 21.19 -2.93
N PRO A 157 -21.28 20.36 -3.04
CA PRO A 157 -21.05 18.95 -3.35
C PRO A 157 -20.41 18.83 -4.72
N TYR A 158 -19.51 17.85 -4.85
CA TYR A 158 -18.84 17.62 -6.12
C TYR A 158 -18.60 16.15 -6.39
N ILE A 159 -18.49 15.83 -7.67
CA ILE A 159 -18.07 14.54 -8.18
C ILE A 159 -17.04 14.74 -9.27
N GLY A 160 -16.10 13.82 -9.42
CA GLY A 160 -15.09 13.96 -10.47
C GLY A 160 -14.43 12.64 -10.83
N VAL A 161 -13.71 12.70 -11.93
CA VAL A 161 -12.86 11.61 -12.41
C VAL A 161 -11.41 12.08 -12.42
N ARG A 162 -10.50 11.15 -12.22
CA ARG A 162 -9.07 11.42 -12.20
C ARG A 162 -8.32 10.38 -13.01
N VAL A 163 -7.41 10.85 -13.86
CA VAL A 163 -6.39 10.04 -14.51
C VAL A 163 -5.05 10.41 -13.88
N ALA A 164 -4.27 9.41 -13.48
CA ALA A 164 -2.98 9.68 -12.88
C ALA A 164 -1.89 8.75 -13.38
N TYR A 165 -0.70 9.28 -13.50
CA TYR A 165 0.52 8.55 -13.81
C TYR A 165 1.32 8.37 -12.53
N GLY A 166 1.45 7.14 -12.06
CA GLY A 166 2.05 6.79 -10.80
C GLY A 166 3.33 5.99 -10.96
N HIS A 167 4.27 6.21 -10.03
CA HIS A 167 5.47 5.41 -9.87
C HIS A 167 5.31 4.52 -8.63
N VAL A 168 5.32 3.20 -8.83
CA VAL A 168 5.17 2.18 -7.80
C VAL A 168 6.47 1.40 -7.68
N ARG A 169 6.95 1.22 -6.45
CA ARG A 169 8.13 0.42 -6.15
C ARG A 169 7.82 -0.60 -5.08
N HIS A 170 8.28 -1.83 -5.27
CA HIS A 170 8.27 -2.85 -4.23
C HIS A 170 9.61 -3.56 -4.15
N SER A 171 9.93 -4.06 -2.96
CA SER A 171 11.08 -4.94 -2.74
C SER A 171 10.72 -5.92 -1.64
N ILE A 172 11.10 -7.16 -1.80
CA ILE A 172 10.97 -8.19 -0.77
C ILE A 172 12.25 -8.99 -0.67
N ASP A 173 12.69 -9.19 0.56
CA ASP A 173 13.77 -10.08 0.93
C ASP A 173 13.18 -11.14 1.86
N SER A 174 13.26 -12.40 1.48
CA SER A 174 12.76 -13.51 2.28
C SER A 174 13.83 -14.56 2.45
N THR A 175 14.03 -15.00 3.69
CA THR A 175 14.98 -16.04 4.04
C THR A 175 14.28 -17.12 4.86
N LYS A 176 14.44 -18.37 4.44
CA LYS A 176 13.95 -19.55 5.14
C LYS A 176 15.12 -20.42 5.53
N LYS A 177 15.31 -20.59 6.82
CA LYS A 177 16.31 -21.49 7.40
C LYS A 177 15.62 -22.71 7.95
N THR A 178 16.14 -23.89 7.64
CA THR A 178 15.62 -25.16 8.13
C THR A 178 16.75 -25.92 8.80
N THR A 179 16.55 -26.28 10.07
CA THR A 179 17.53 -26.99 10.88
C THR A 179 16.89 -28.24 11.49
N ASN A 180 17.53 -29.39 11.34
CA ASN A 180 17.15 -30.59 12.06
C ASN A 180 17.75 -30.52 13.46
N VAL A 181 16.93 -30.65 14.48
CA VAL A 181 17.31 -30.68 15.88
C VAL A 181 17.09 -32.10 16.39
N VAL A 182 18.16 -32.81 16.72
CA VAL A 182 18.10 -34.14 17.27
C VAL A 182 18.38 -34.07 18.77
N THR A 183 17.42 -34.46 19.57
CA THR A 183 17.55 -34.55 21.02
C THR A 183 17.68 -36.01 21.39
N VAL A 184 18.80 -36.38 21.98
CA VAL A 184 19.07 -37.72 22.49
C VAL A 184 18.79 -37.72 23.98
N ALA A 185 17.91 -38.59 24.43
CA ALA A 185 17.63 -38.74 25.85
C ALA A 185 18.90 -39.13 26.62
N GLY A 186 19.19 -38.45 27.72
CA GLY A 186 20.27 -38.80 28.60
C GLY A 186 19.98 -40.10 29.34
N ALA A 187 21.02 -40.77 29.81
CA ALA A 187 20.86 -41.87 30.78
C ALA A 187 20.21 -41.33 32.07
N ALA A 188 19.71 -42.25 32.92
CA ALA A 188 19.09 -41.85 34.19
C ALA A 188 19.94 -40.81 34.94
N ASN A 189 19.36 -39.65 35.23
CA ASN A 189 19.97 -38.47 35.85
C ASN A 189 20.98 -37.64 35.02
N THR A 190 21.04 -37.83 33.69
CA THR A 190 21.83 -36.98 32.80
C THR A 190 20.94 -36.12 31.91
N ALA A 191 21.36 -34.87 31.64
CA ALA A 191 20.63 -33.99 30.74
C ALA A 191 20.64 -34.54 29.31
N PRO A 192 19.54 -34.32 28.52
CA PRO A 192 19.52 -34.72 27.14
C PRO A 192 20.57 -33.94 26.32
N THR A 193 21.19 -34.62 25.35
CA THR A 193 22.14 -33.99 24.42
C THR A 193 21.42 -33.54 23.17
N ILE A 194 21.65 -32.29 22.75
CA ILE A 194 21.03 -31.70 21.57
C ILE A 194 22.07 -31.58 20.46
N TYR A 195 21.79 -32.15 19.33
CA TYR A 195 22.57 -32.04 18.10
C TYR A 195 21.82 -31.20 17.05
N TYR A 196 22.57 -30.33 16.39
CA TYR A 196 22.06 -29.56 15.27
C TYR A 196 22.67 -30.11 13.98
N ALA A 197 21.84 -30.63 13.09
CA ALA A 197 22.29 -31.04 11.76
C ALA A 197 22.57 -29.82 10.89
N PRO A 198 23.26 -29.99 9.74
CA PRO A 198 23.53 -28.91 8.81
C PRO A 198 22.27 -28.13 8.45
N GLU A 199 22.40 -26.81 8.48
CA GLU A 199 21.33 -25.87 8.17
C GLU A 199 21.15 -25.75 6.65
N THR A 200 19.91 -25.81 6.19
CA THR A 200 19.55 -25.45 4.81
C THR A 200 18.99 -24.05 4.80
N GLN A 201 19.56 -23.17 4.00
CA GLN A 201 19.07 -21.81 3.85
C GLN A 201 18.62 -21.58 2.41
N ASN A 202 17.39 -21.11 2.25
CA ASN A 202 16.83 -20.64 1.00
C ASN A 202 16.56 -19.15 1.12
N ALA A 203 16.98 -18.38 0.14
CA ALA A 203 16.74 -16.94 0.07
C ALA A 203 15.98 -16.58 -1.20
N TYR A 204 15.12 -15.59 -1.10
CA TYR A 204 14.41 -15.01 -2.24
C TYR A 204 14.51 -13.49 -2.15
N HIS A 205 14.90 -12.87 -3.23
CA HIS A 205 14.97 -11.43 -3.38
C HIS A 205 14.22 -11.00 -4.63
N GLU A 206 13.35 -10.02 -4.49
CA GLU A 206 12.71 -9.34 -5.62
C GLU A 206 12.67 -7.84 -5.35
N SER A 207 13.09 -7.06 -6.35
CA SER A 207 12.95 -5.61 -6.32
C SER A 207 12.48 -5.16 -7.69
N HIS A 208 11.37 -4.45 -7.72
CA HIS A 208 10.77 -3.97 -8.95
C HIS A 208 10.26 -2.54 -8.82
N SER A 209 10.39 -1.80 -9.91
CA SER A 209 9.91 -0.43 -10.00
C SER A 209 9.15 -0.28 -11.32
N ILE A 210 7.89 0.12 -11.24
CA ILE A 210 7.02 0.23 -12.41
C ILE A 210 6.29 1.57 -12.41
N ARG A 211 6.06 2.07 -13.60
CA ARG A 211 5.22 3.24 -13.83
C ARG A 211 3.89 2.79 -14.40
N ARG A 212 2.79 3.32 -13.87
CA ARG A 212 1.44 2.92 -14.26
C ARG A 212 0.53 4.12 -14.44
N LEU A 213 -0.37 3.96 -15.39
CA LEU A 213 -1.52 4.84 -15.55
C LEU A 213 -2.67 4.27 -14.70
N GLY A 214 -3.27 5.10 -13.88
CA GLY A 214 -4.41 4.72 -13.04
C GLY A 214 -5.61 5.61 -13.29
N LEU A 215 -6.79 5.07 -12.98
CA LEU A 215 -8.07 5.76 -13.07
C LEU A 215 -8.70 5.85 -11.69
N GLY A 216 -9.36 6.96 -11.41
CA GLY A 216 -10.01 7.20 -10.13
C GLY A 216 -11.29 7.99 -10.24
N VAL A 217 -12.07 7.93 -9.18
CA VAL A 217 -13.26 8.75 -8.96
C VAL A 217 -13.10 9.53 -7.66
N ILE A 218 -13.68 10.71 -7.62
CA ILE A 218 -13.62 11.64 -6.49
C ILE A 218 -15.05 12.07 -6.20
N ALA A 219 -15.45 12.12 -4.94
CA ALA A 219 -16.70 12.71 -4.51
C ALA A 219 -16.50 13.40 -3.17
N GLY A 220 -17.13 14.53 -2.96
CA GLY A 220 -16.99 15.27 -1.70
C GLY A 220 -17.87 16.48 -1.60
N VAL A 221 -17.59 17.28 -0.58
CA VAL A 221 -18.28 18.54 -0.30
C VAL A 221 -17.25 19.59 0.04
N GLY A 222 -17.28 20.71 -0.66
CA GLY A 222 -16.58 21.94 -0.31
C GLY A 222 -17.45 22.82 0.59
N PHE A 223 -16.82 23.50 1.53
CA PHE A 223 -17.45 24.50 2.38
C PHE A 223 -16.69 25.82 2.27
N ASP A 224 -17.34 26.87 1.80
CA ASP A 224 -16.74 28.20 1.69
C ASP A 224 -16.65 28.87 3.06
N ILE A 225 -15.43 28.93 3.61
CA ILE A 225 -15.14 29.65 4.86
C ILE A 225 -15.09 31.17 4.60
N THR A 226 -14.45 31.54 3.50
CA THR A 226 -14.37 32.92 3.01
C THR A 226 -14.54 32.92 1.49
N PRO A 227 -14.77 34.09 0.85
CA PRO A 227 -14.80 34.14 -0.60
C PRO A 227 -13.54 33.61 -1.31
N LYS A 228 -12.42 33.49 -0.58
CA LYS A 228 -11.12 33.06 -1.13
C LYS A 228 -10.65 31.71 -0.57
N LEU A 229 -11.35 31.15 0.42
CA LEU A 229 -10.93 29.94 1.11
C LEU A 229 -12.10 28.96 1.22
N THR A 230 -11.95 27.81 0.61
CA THR A 230 -12.87 26.67 0.69
C THR A 230 -12.20 25.51 1.42
N LEU A 231 -12.88 24.92 2.38
CA LEU A 231 -12.49 23.69 3.03
C LEU A 231 -13.22 22.53 2.33
N ASP A 232 -12.48 21.56 1.82
CA ASP A 232 -13.03 20.39 1.16
C ASP A 232 -12.89 19.15 2.06
N THR A 233 -13.92 18.32 2.06
CA THR A 233 -13.87 16.96 2.60
C THR A 233 -14.45 16.01 1.59
N GLY A 234 -13.86 14.83 1.43
CA GLY A 234 -14.33 13.92 0.41
C GLY A 234 -13.65 12.58 0.42
N TYR A 235 -14.08 11.77 -0.52
CA TYR A 235 -13.61 10.43 -0.74
C TYR A 235 -13.02 10.29 -2.14
N ARG A 236 -11.90 9.59 -2.25
CA ARG A 236 -11.27 9.25 -3.52
C ARG A 236 -11.03 7.76 -3.59
N TYR A 237 -11.42 7.19 -4.69
CA TYR A 237 -11.08 5.84 -5.08
C TYR A 237 -10.14 5.89 -6.29
N HIS A 238 -9.05 5.13 -6.27
CA HIS A 238 -8.09 5.09 -7.36
C HIS A 238 -7.60 3.66 -7.60
N ASN A 239 -7.60 3.24 -8.86
CA ASN A 239 -7.12 1.94 -9.29
C ASN A 239 -5.90 2.13 -10.20
N TRP A 240 -4.82 1.44 -9.89
CA TRP A 240 -3.56 1.47 -10.64
C TRP A 240 -3.38 0.29 -11.62
N GLY A 241 -4.41 -0.54 -11.78
CA GLY A 241 -4.36 -1.72 -12.65
C GLY A 241 -3.76 -2.95 -12.02
#